data_bbefefbbc681d217d63870b24dd32e78
#
_entry.id   bbefefbbc681d217d63870b24dd32e78
#
_cell.length_a   1.000
_cell.length_b   1.000
_cell.length_c   1.000
_cell.angle_alpha   90.00
_cell.angle_beta   90.00
_cell.angle_gamma   90.00
#
_symmetry.space_group_name_H-M   'P 1'
#
loop_
_entity.id
_entity.type
_entity.pdbx_description
1 polymer ?
#
loop_
_entity_poly.entity_id
_entity_poly.type
_entity_poly.pdbx_seq_one_letter_code
_entity_poly.pdbx_strand_id
1 'polypeptide(L)'
;MRLIYLKPELEDLSQGQRIAFAREFRQITQNELSDKLGITGENKRRTMTRYEKGDRNPKEDRTRIIAELLKINYNAIKKYDYKKPIDIIYTLIWLEELLPNIKVDLLEMKQFKEKDLILIQNGIHEWNLMKSKRQKREISYKEYIDWKLTYDFEVMLND
;
A
#
# COMPACT_ATOMS: atom_id res chain seq x y z
N MET A 1 15.86 13.23 22.67
CA MET A 1 15.00 12.03 22.65
C MET A 1 14.99 11.47 21.22
N ARG A 2 15.59 10.31 20.97
CA ARG A 2 15.40 9.64 19.70
C ARG A 2 13.95 9.12 19.67
N LEU A 3 13.12 9.66 18.79
CA LEU A 3 11.85 9.03 18.44
C LEU A 3 12.18 7.64 17.88
N ILE A 4 11.85 6.60 18.64
CA ILE A 4 11.92 5.23 18.15
C ILE A 4 10.81 5.13 17.10
N TYR A 5 11.18 5.11 15.83
CA TYR A 5 10.25 4.81 14.75
C TYR A 5 9.88 3.33 14.85
N LEU A 6 8.70 3.07 15.39
CA LEU A 6 8.15 1.73 15.38
C LEU A 6 7.74 1.41 13.92
N LYS A 7 8.39 0.39 13.36
CA LYS A 7 8.02 -0.16 12.05
C LYS A 7 6.60 -0.70 12.14
N PRO A 8 5.66 -0.24 11.29
CA PRO A 8 4.34 -0.88 11.20
C PRO A 8 4.48 -2.36 10.85
N GLU A 9 3.59 -3.18 11.38
CA GLU A 9 3.52 -4.60 11.05
C GLU A 9 2.27 -4.88 10.22
N LEU A 10 2.41 -5.76 9.23
CA LEU A 10 1.32 -6.24 8.41
C LEU A 10 1.00 -7.69 8.83
N GLU A 11 -0.22 -7.94 9.29
CA GLU A 11 -0.63 -9.27 9.72
C GLU A 11 -1.10 -10.14 8.54
N ASP A 12 -1.76 -9.52 7.57
CA ASP A 12 -2.22 -10.16 6.34
C ASP A 12 -2.32 -9.13 5.19
N LEU A 13 -2.74 -9.58 4.01
CA LEU A 13 -2.89 -8.71 2.83
C LEU A 13 -4.26 -8.05 2.72
N SER A 14 -5.11 -8.12 3.73
CA SER A 14 -6.43 -7.50 3.71
C SER A 14 -6.36 -5.99 3.54
N GLN A 15 -7.41 -5.41 2.96
CA GLN A 15 -7.51 -3.96 2.79
C GLN A 15 -7.37 -3.24 4.14
N GLY A 16 -8.01 -3.74 5.18
CA GLY A 16 -7.95 -3.13 6.51
C GLY A 16 -6.54 -3.08 7.07
N GLN A 17 -5.77 -4.15 6.92
CA GLN A 17 -4.38 -4.21 7.39
C GLN A 17 -3.47 -3.27 6.60
N ARG A 18 -3.68 -3.11 5.31
CA ARG A 18 -2.93 -2.17 4.47
C ARG A 18 -3.23 -0.72 4.85
N ILE A 19 -4.48 -0.41 5.17
CA ILE A 19 -4.88 0.90 5.69
C ILE A 19 -4.21 1.17 7.04
N ALA A 20 -4.27 0.21 7.96
CA ALA A 20 -3.63 0.34 9.28
C ALA A 20 -2.12 0.56 9.16
N PHE A 21 -1.46 -0.22 8.33
CA PHE A 21 -0.02 -0.07 8.07
C PHE A 21 0.31 1.34 7.56
N ALA A 22 -0.40 1.81 6.54
CA ALA A 22 -0.17 3.15 5.97
C ALA A 22 -0.43 4.26 6.99
N ARG A 23 -1.49 4.15 7.79
CA ARG A 23 -1.81 5.10 8.86
C ARG A 23 -0.69 5.15 9.90
N GLU A 24 -0.26 4.00 10.39
CA GLU A 24 0.81 3.90 11.39
C GLU A 24 2.15 4.41 10.85
N PHE A 25 2.44 4.10 9.58
CA PHE A 25 3.62 4.62 8.90
C PHE A 25 3.63 6.16 8.86
N ARG A 26 2.46 6.78 8.66
CA ARG A 26 2.28 8.24 8.72
C ARG A 26 2.19 8.78 10.14
N GLN A 27 2.28 7.93 11.16
CA GLN A 27 2.19 8.30 12.58
C GLN A 27 0.88 9.02 12.94
N ILE A 28 -0.20 8.61 12.29
CA ILE A 28 -1.55 9.15 12.53
C ILE A 28 -2.35 8.14 13.35
N THR A 29 -2.95 8.60 14.44
CA THR A 29 -3.82 7.74 15.26
C THR A 29 -5.15 7.46 14.58
N GLN A 30 -5.85 6.41 15.02
CA GLN A 30 -7.21 6.13 14.53
C GLN A 30 -8.16 7.30 14.76
N ASN A 31 -8.05 7.98 15.91
CA ASN A 31 -8.86 9.15 16.21
C ASN A 31 -8.58 10.32 15.26
N GLU A 32 -7.30 10.63 15.03
CA GLU A 32 -6.91 11.70 14.11
C GLU A 32 -7.39 11.44 12.68
N LEU A 33 -7.27 10.21 12.20
CA LEU A 33 -7.78 9.87 10.87
C LEU A 33 -9.30 9.94 10.82
N SER A 34 -9.99 9.50 11.87
CA SER A 34 -11.46 9.62 11.98
C SER A 34 -11.91 11.09 11.97
N ASP A 35 -11.22 11.94 12.70
CA ASP A 35 -11.51 13.38 12.72
C ASP A 35 -11.33 14.00 11.33
N LYS A 36 -10.25 13.68 10.65
CA LYS A 36 -9.97 14.15 9.27
C LYS A 36 -11.00 13.64 8.26
N LEU A 37 -11.57 12.45 8.49
CA LEU A 37 -12.66 11.89 7.68
C LEU A 37 -14.04 12.52 7.99
N GLY A 38 -14.12 13.42 8.97
CA GLY A 38 -15.39 14.03 9.40
C GLY A 38 -16.31 13.05 10.13
N ILE A 39 -15.78 11.95 10.67
CA ILE A 39 -16.56 11.01 11.49
C ILE A 39 -16.70 11.62 12.88
N THR A 40 -17.94 11.87 13.29
CA THR A 40 -18.27 12.49 14.57
C THR A 40 -18.89 11.52 15.54
N GLY A 41 -18.91 11.88 16.84
CA GLY A 41 -19.55 11.12 17.90
C GLY A 41 -18.61 10.18 18.67
N GLU A 42 -19.14 9.52 19.67
CA GLU A 42 -18.38 8.65 20.57
C GLU A 42 -17.79 7.40 19.87
N ASN A 43 -18.35 7.03 18.73
CA ASN A 43 -17.97 5.83 17.97
C ASN A 43 -16.98 6.09 16.83
N LYS A 44 -16.38 7.28 16.74
CA LYS A 44 -15.48 7.62 15.62
C LYS A 44 -14.28 6.65 15.51
N ARG A 45 -13.61 6.37 16.61
CA ARG A 45 -12.51 5.40 16.67
C ARG A 45 -12.96 3.99 16.29
N ARG A 46 -14.17 3.60 16.71
CA ARG A 46 -14.76 2.29 16.42
C ARG A 46 -14.91 2.05 14.92
N THR A 47 -15.25 3.07 14.14
CA THR A 47 -15.36 2.97 12.69
C THR A 47 -14.01 2.60 12.07
N MET A 48 -12.94 3.29 12.45
CA MET A 48 -11.59 2.98 11.97
C MET A 48 -11.13 1.59 12.41
N THR A 49 -11.38 1.23 13.68
CA THR A 49 -11.08 -0.11 14.19
C THR A 49 -11.76 -1.19 13.35
N ARG A 50 -13.03 -1.00 12.98
CA ARG A 50 -13.78 -1.97 12.16
C ARG A 50 -13.24 -2.04 10.72
N TYR A 51 -12.79 -0.93 10.14
CA TYR A 51 -12.12 -0.94 8.84
C TYR A 51 -10.81 -1.71 8.90
N GLU A 52 -9.97 -1.42 9.89
CA GLU A 52 -8.65 -2.03 10.02
C GLU A 52 -8.72 -3.53 10.37
N LYS A 53 -9.74 -3.96 11.14
CA LYS A 53 -9.98 -5.37 11.45
C LYS A 53 -10.69 -6.15 10.34
N GLY A 54 -11.23 -5.46 9.33
CA GLY A 54 -11.98 -6.09 8.25
C GLY A 54 -13.44 -6.41 8.57
N ASP A 55 -13.94 -6.00 9.75
CA ASP A 55 -15.37 -6.15 10.12
C ASP A 55 -16.30 -5.32 9.23
N ARG A 56 -15.75 -4.28 8.64
CA ARG A 56 -16.43 -3.42 7.66
C ARG A 56 -15.41 -2.89 6.66
N ASN A 57 -15.74 -2.93 5.39
CA ASN A 57 -14.90 -2.33 4.35
C ASN A 57 -15.34 -0.89 4.07
N PRO A 58 -14.40 0.06 3.96
CA PRO A 58 -14.73 1.40 3.47
C PRO A 58 -15.18 1.30 2.01
N LYS A 59 -16.19 2.11 1.63
CA LYS A 59 -16.58 2.25 0.24
C LYS A 59 -15.46 2.94 -0.56
N GLU A 60 -15.52 2.83 -1.88
CA GLU A 60 -14.49 3.39 -2.77
C GLU A 60 -14.22 4.86 -2.51
N ASP A 61 -15.26 5.70 -2.44
CA ASP A 61 -15.11 7.14 -2.19
C ASP A 61 -14.37 7.42 -0.88
N ARG A 62 -14.70 6.68 0.18
CA ARG A 62 -14.03 6.83 1.47
C ARG A 62 -12.60 6.35 1.42
N THR A 63 -12.32 5.27 0.70
CA THR A 63 -10.96 4.77 0.49
C THR A 63 -10.09 5.79 -0.24
N ARG A 64 -10.64 6.50 -1.23
CA ARG A 64 -9.96 7.59 -1.93
C ARG A 64 -9.61 8.73 -0.99
N ILE A 65 -10.55 9.14 -0.15
CA ILE A 65 -10.32 10.20 0.85
C ILE A 65 -9.25 9.76 1.86
N ILE A 66 -9.28 8.52 2.33
CA ILE A 66 -8.24 7.97 3.21
C ILE A 66 -6.87 8.05 2.53
N ALA A 67 -6.76 7.65 1.27
CA ALA A 67 -5.50 7.72 0.52
C ALA A 67 -4.98 9.17 0.41
N GLU A 68 -5.86 10.14 0.11
CA GLU A 68 -5.51 11.56 0.07
C GLU A 68 -5.02 12.08 1.42
N LEU A 69 -5.73 11.76 2.50
CA LEU A 69 -5.36 12.19 3.85
C LEU A 69 -4.02 11.59 4.30
N LEU A 70 -3.74 10.36 3.90
CA LEU A 70 -2.47 9.68 4.18
C LEU A 70 -1.37 10.04 3.18
N LYS A 71 -1.67 10.80 2.13
CA LYS A 71 -0.73 11.17 1.05
C LYS A 71 -0.08 9.93 0.43
N ILE A 72 -0.90 8.97 0.06
CA ILE A 72 -0.49 7.72 -0.58
C ILE A 72 -1.29 7.49 -1.86
N ASN A 73 -0.78 6.60 -2.72
CA ASN A 73 -1.52 6.17 -3.91
C ASN A 73 -2.76 5.35 -3.50
N TYR A 74 -3.91 5.68 -4.07
CA TYR A 74 -5.16 4.95 -3.84
C TYR A 74 -5.02 3.44 -4.08
N ASN A 75 -4.25 3.04 -5.12
CA ASN A 75 -4.04 1.63 -5.44
C ASN A 75 -3.31 0.85 -4.33
N ALA A 76 -2.58 1.53 -3.45
CA ALA A 76 -1.93 0.86 -2.32
C ALA A 76 -2.94 0.28 -1.31
N ILE A 77 -4.11 0.93 -1.15
CA ILE A 77 -5.08 0.57 -0.11
C ILE A 77 -6.47 0.20 -0.63
N LYS A 78 -6.74 0.27 -1.93
CA LYS A 78 -8.04 -0.11 -2.48
C LYS A 78 -8.32 -1.60 -2.29
N LYS A 79 -9.56 -2.00 -2.45
CA LYS A 79 -9.93 -3.41 -2.57
C LYS A 79 -9.44 -3.96 -3.91
N TYR A 80 -8.70 -5.07 -3.90
CA TYR A 80 -8.22 -5.72 -5.13
C TYR A 80 -9.23 -6.74 -5.62
N ASP A 81 -9.47 -6.76 -6.91
CA ASP A 81 -10.28 -7.77 -7.60
C ASP A 81 -9.50 -8.52 -8.69
N TYR A 82 -8.22 -8.13 -8.87
CA TYR A 82 -7.27 -8.74 -9.82
C TYR A 82 -7.69 -8.69 -11.30
N LYS A 83 -8.61 -7.79 -11.63
CA LYS A 83 -8.99 -7.52 -13.02
C LYS A 83 -8.02 -6.59 -13.72
N LYS A 84 -7.26 -5.81 -12.96
CA LYS A 84 -6.26 -4.88 -13.45
C LYS A 84 -4.86 -5.30 -13.03
N PRO A 85 -3.84 -5.12 -13.88
CA PRO A 85 -2.45 -5.48 -13.57
C PRO A 85 -1.90 -4.75 -12.36
N ILE A 86 -2.36 -3.54 -12.09
CA ILE A 86 -1.93 -2.76 -10.91
C ILE A 86 -2.21 -3.48 -9.58
N ASP A 87 -3.28 -4.24 -9.50
CA ASP A 87 -3.62 -5.02 -8.30
C ASP A 87 -2.58 -6.11 -8.02
N ILE A 88 -2.00 -6.68 -9.07
CA ILE A 88 -0.96 -7.70 -8.96
C ILE A 88 0.34 -7.06 -8.48
N ILE A 89 0.74 -5.93 -9.05
CA ILE A 89 1.96 -5.21 -8.64
C ILE A 89 1.88 -4.87 -7.16
N TYR A 90 0.78 -4.27 -6.72
CA TYR A 90 0.63 -3.90 -5.31
C TYR A 90 0.53 -5.11 -4.38
N THR A 91 -0.10 -6.20 -4.82
CA THR A 91 -0.10 -7.45 -4.05
C THR A 91 1.31 -7.98 -3.82
N LEU A 92 2.16 -7.99 -4.85
CA LEU A 92 3.55 -8.43 -4.73
C LEU A 92 4.37 -7.51 -3.81
N ILE A 93 4.18 -6.19 -3.93
CA ILE A 93 4.85 -5.20 -3.10
C ILE A 93 4.47 -5.35 -1.63
N TRP A 94 3.18 -5.55 -1.34
CA TRP A 94 2.72 -5.79 0.02
C TRP A 94 3.16 -7.15 0.56
N LEU A 95 3.25 -8.16 -0.30
CA LEU A 95 3.68 -9.49 0.09
C LEU A 95 5.12 -9.50 0.66
N GLU A 96 5.97 -8.57 0.21
CA GLU A 96 7.32 -8.43 0.78
C GLU A 96 7.31 -8.07 2.27
N GLU A 97 6.28 -7.39 2.77
CA GLU A 97 6.16 -7.06 4.20
C GLU A 97 5.87 -8.31 5.04
N LEU A 98 5.21 -9.32 4.47
CA LEU A 98 4.95 -10.61 5.12
C LEU A 98 6.08 -11.62 4.90
N LEU A 99 6.69 -11.58 3.73
CA LEU A 99 7.74 -12.50 3.30
C LEU A 99 8.99 -11.70 2.90
N PRO A 100 9.78 -11.23 3.87
CA PRO A 100 11.05 -10.56 3.58
C PRO A 100 11.93 -11.44 2.68
N ASN A 101 12.62 -10.83 1.72
CA ASN A 101 13.47 -11.50 0.73
C ASN A 101 12.72 -12.29 -0.36
N ILE A 102 11.42 -12.08 -0.53
CA ILE A 102 10.72 -12.63 -1.69
C ILE A 102 11.39 -12.15 -2.98
N LYS A 103 11.61 -13.08 -3.90
CA LYS A 103 12.08 -12.80 -5.26
C LYS A 103 10.98 -13.20 -6.22
N VAL A 104 10.68 -12.32 -7.16
CA VAL A 104 9.69 -12.58 -8.19
C VAL A 104 10.37 -12.45 -9.55
N ASP A 105 10.39 -13.55 -10.28
CA ASP A 105 10.76 -13.59 -11.68
C ASP A 105 9.53 -13.36 -12.56
N LEU A 106 9.73 -13.37 -13.86
CA LEU A 106 8.69 -13.17 -14.84
C LEU A 106 7.52 -14.15 -14.62
N LEU A 107 6.30 -13.60 -14.49
CA LEU A 107 5.09 -14.38 -14.38
C LEU A 107 4.38 -14.45 -15.73
N GLU A 108 4.13 -15.65 -16.22
CA GLU A 108 3.21 -15.86 -17.34
C GLU A 108 1.77 -15.91 -16.82
N MET A 109 0.97 -14.94 -17.24
CA MET A 109 -0.45 -14.84 -16.88
C MET A 109 -1.29 -14.76 -18.15
N LYS A 110 -1.94 -15.87 -18.46
CA LYS A 110 -2.73 -15.98 -19.72
C LYS A 110 -3.95 -15.04 -19.77
N GLN A 111 -4.43 -14.59 -18.60
CA GLN A 111 -5.59 -13.69 -18.51
C GLN A 111 -5.30 -12.24 -18.90
N PHE A 112 -4.04 -11.85 -19.01
CA PHE A 112 -3.66 -10.48 -19.31
C PHE A 112 -3.17 -10.32 -20.76
N LYS A 113 -3.48 -9.17 -21.34
CA LYS A 113 -2.95 -8.75 -22.65
C LYS A 113 -1.47 -8.39 -22.51
N GLU A 114 -0.76 -8.38 -23.63
CA GLU A 114 0.67 -8.06 -23.68
C GLU A 114 1.02 -6.74 -22.97
N LYS A 115 0.24 -5.68 -23.22
CA LYS A 115 0.44 -4.37 -22.56
C LYS A 115 0.34 -4.44 -21.04
N ASP A 116 -0.54 -5.29 -20.51
CA ASP A 116 -0.74 -5.46 -19.07
C ASP A 116 0.43 -6.23 -18.46
N LEU A 117 0.96 -7.22 -19.18
CA LEU A 117 2.16 -7.95 -18.78
C LEU A 117 3.40 -7.04 -18.76
N ILE A 118 3.52 -6.14 -19.75
CA ILE A 118 4.59 -5.12 -19.77
C ILE A 118 4.50 -4.22 -18.53
N LEU A 119 3.31 -3.79 -18.15
CA LEU A 119 3.13 -2.98 -16.94
C LEU A 119 3.59 -3.73 -15.69
N ILE A 120 3.22 -4.99 -15.56
CA ILE A 120 3.64 -5.83 -14.41
C ILE A 120 5.15 -5.99 -14.41
N GLN A 121 5.77 -6.28 -15.56
CA GLN A 121 7.22 -6.42 -15.70
C GLN A 121 7.95 -5.14 -15.32
N ASN A 122 7.48 -3.98 -15.80
CA ASN A 122 8.05 -2.68 -15.46
C ASN A 122 7.91 -2.39 -13.98
N GLY A 123 6.76 -2.70 -13.37
CA GLY A 123 6.55 -2.56 -11.93
C GLY A 123 7.52 -3.42 -11.11
N ILE A 124 7.71 -4.67 -11.51
CA ILE A 124 8.69 -5.58 -10.88
C ILE A 124 10.11 -5.04 -11.06
N HIS A 125 10.45 -4.52 -12.23
CA HIS A 125 11.77 -3.91 -12.50
C HIS A 125 12.03 -2.73 -11.57
N GLU A 126 11.12 -1.78 -11.46
CA GLU A 126 11.24 -0.63 -10.56
C GLU A 126 11.34 -1.06 -9.10
N TRP A 127 10.54 -2.03 -8.70
CA TRP A 127 10.63 -2.59 -7.36
C TRP A 127 12.01 -3.18 -7.07
N ASN A 128 12.58 -3.95 -8.00
CA ASN A 128 13.91 -4.53 -7.86
C ASN A 128 15.01 -3.45 -7.78
N LEU A 129 14.88 -2.34 -8.54
CA LEU A 129 15.79 -1.21 -8.44
C LEU A 129 15.76 -0.59 -7.04
N MET A 130 14.57 -0.37 -6.49
CA MET A 130 14.42 0.21 -5.16
C MET A 130 14.90 -0.75 -4.06
N LYS A 131 14.68 -2.05 -4.21
CA LYS A 131 15.25 -3.09 -3.32
C LYS A 131 16.78 -3.03 -3.31
N SER A 132 17.39 -2.92 -4.48
CA SER A 132 18.84 -2.79 -4.61
C SER A 132 19.36 -1.55 -3.89
N LYS A 133 18.73 -0.39 -4.08
CA LYS A 133 19.08 0.85 -3.36
C LYS A 133 18.97 0.67 -1.84
N ARG A 134 17.92 -0.04 -1.39
CA ARG A 134 17.74 -0.32 0.04
C ARG A 134 18.84 -1.23 0.59
N GLN A 135 19.20 -2.28 -0.14
CA GLN A 135 20.28 -3.21 0.24
C GLN A 135 21.64 -2.51 0.30
N LYS A 136 21.91 -1.60 -0.64
CA LYS A 136 23.14 -0.79 -0.67
C LYS A 136 23.13 0.35 0.35
N ARG A 137 22.05 0.51 1.12
CA ARG A 137 21.84 1.61 2.08
C ARG A 137 21.86 3.01 1.45
N GLU A 138 21.54 3.11 0.17
CA GLU A 138 21.40 4.40 -0.55
C GLU A 138 20.12 5.12 -0.14
N ILE A 139 19.09 4.36 0.29
CA ILE A 139 17.85 4.87 0.83
C ILE A 139 17.55 4.22 2.18
N SER A 140 16.86 4.95 3.06
CA SER A 140 16.40 4.45 4.33
C SER A 140 15.19 3.52 4.16
N TYR A 141 14.86 2.77 5.21
CA TYR A 141 13.62 2.00 5.26
C TYR A 141 12.39 2.90 5.08
N LYS A 142 12.38 4.07 5.72
CA LYS A 142 11.28 5.04 5.61
C LYS A 142 11.09 5.51 4.18
N GLU A 143 12.16 5.87 3.48
CA GLU A 143 12.11 6.28 2.07
C GLU A 143 11.63 5.14 1.17
N TYR A 144 12.04 3.91 1.45
CA TYR A 144 11.61 2.73 0.70
C TYR A 144 10.11 2.45 0.88
N ILE A 145 9.59 2.51 2.11
CA ILE A 145 8.15 2.33 2.36
C ILE A 145 7.35 3.50 1.77
N ASP A 146 7.83 4.73 1.92
CA ASP A 146 7.15 5.88 1.31
C ASP A 146 7.03 5.71 -0.21
N TRP A 147 8.08 5.25 -0.88
CA TRP A 147 8.05 4.93 -2.29
C TRP A 147 6.99 3.85 -2.61
N LYS A 148 6.93 2.75 -1.87
CA LYS A 148 5.92 1.71 -2.06
C LYS A 148 4.48 2.23 -1.97
N LEU A 149 4.25 3.18 -1.08
CA LEU A 149 2.92 3.73 -0.84
C LEU A 149 2.52 4.81 -1.85
N THR A 150 3.47 5.50 -2.43
CA THR A 150 3.23 6.71 -3.23
C THR A 150 3.52 6.55 -4.71
N TYR A 151 4.38 5.60 -5.10
CA TYR A 151 4.80 5.45 -6.49
C TYR A 151 3.61 5.14 -7.40
N ASP A 152 3.52 5.86 -8.51
CA ASP A 152 2.48 5.65 -9.51
C ASP A 152 3.02 4.78 -10.65
N PHE A 153 2.72 3.48 -10.57
CA PHE A 153 3.12 2.52 -11.59
C PHE A 153 2.39 2.72 -12.93
N GLU A 154 1.26 3.44 -12.93
CA GLU A 154 0.47 3.65 -14.15
C GLU A 154 1.07 4.73 -15.05
N VAL A 155 1.91 5.63 -14.53
CA VAL A 155 2.59 6.68 -15.32
C VAL A 155 3.46 6.08 -16.41
N MET A 156 4.02 4.89 -16.21
CA MET A 156 4.87 4.20 -17.19
C MET A 156 4.15 3.78 -18.48
N LEU A 157 2.81 3.84 -18.52
CA LEU A 157 2.05 3.47 -19.71
C LEU A 157 1.86 4.63 -20.70
N ASN A 158 2.21 5.85 -20.29
CA ASN A 158 1.94 7.07 -21.07
C ASN A 158 3.19 7.62 -21.79
N ASP A 159 4.34 6.98 -21.63
CA ASP A 159 5.58 7.25 -22.35
C ASP A 159 5.83 6.18 -23.43
#